data_b2f3e7e50fa7f821bd28edf2c9d56e6d
#
_entry.id   b2f3e7e50fa7f821bd28edf2c9d56e6d
#
_cell.length_a   1.000
_cell.length_b   1.000
_cell.length_c   1.000
_cell.angle_alpha   90.00
_cell.angle_beta   90.00
_cell.angle_gamma   90.00
#
_symmetry.space_group_name_H-M   'P 1'
#
loop_
_entity.id
_entity.type
_entity.pdbx_description
1 polymer ?
#
loop_
_entity_poly.entity_id
_entity_poly.type
_entity_poly.pdbx_seq_one_letter_code
_entity_poly.pdbx_strand_id
1 'polypeptide(L)'
;MKRGVLMLAIASLAATACEQATVFEFEVPQNVGDRWFKGNTHAHTTESDGDSSPEYVATWYKDHGYDFLVLTDHNVFTDPEALGHLVDSTFLLIPGEEVTSRFEDASIHVNGLNIPGLIEARQAESLVATIQSNVDAIREVEGVPHINHPNFRWSFGVDELRQIENDKLLEIWNGHPTVHNEGGGGSPGLEEIWDILLTEGKVLYGIAVDDAHHFQGEFAPDRVNPGRGWVSVNSPSLDALELMASLESGRFYASTGVSLSDIVVTSDRITIDISEAGDFRFSTVFSGASGVVLAETDENPATFDLGGRDVGYIRATVTDSGGRVAWTQPVFVTRR
;
A
#
# COMPACT_ATOMS: atom_id res chain seq x y z
N MET A 1 44.69 13.49 -81.31
CA MET A 1 44.73 13.68 -79.87
C MET A 1 43.28 13.62 -79.39
N LYS A 2 42.86 12.46 -78.83
CA LYS A 2 41.51 12.27 -78.26
C LYS A 2 41.66 12.25 -76.74
N ARG A 3 41.07 13.23 -76.05
CA ARG A 3 41.01 13.29 -74.57
C ARG A 3 39.79 12.46 -74.11
N GLY A 4 40.06 11.38 -73.37
CA GLY A 4 39.07 10.60 -72.68
C GLY A 4 38.71 11.28 -71.36
N VAL A 5 37.43 11.46 -71.11
CA VAL A 5 36.85 11.96 -69.86
C VAL A 5 36.48 10.72 -68.98
N LEU A 6 37.12 10.61 -67.85
CA LEU A 6 36.85 9.56 -66.87
C LEU A 6 35.74 10.07 -65.94
N MET A 7 34.51 9.47 -66.04
CA MET A 7 33.43 9.72 -65.10
C MET A 7 33.62 8.84 -63.84
N LEU A 8 33.82 9.49 -62.71
CA LEU A 8 33.83 8.82 -61.39
C LEU A 8 32.38 8.74 -60.92
N ALA A 9 31.84 7.54 -60.81
CA ALA A 9 30.54 7.30 -60.18
C ALA A 9 30.71 7.20 -58.66
N ILE A 10 30.20 8.17 -57.90
CA ILE A 10 30.14 8.13 -56.44
C ILE A 10 28.90 7.35 -56.08
N ALA A 11 29.05 6.13 -55.55
CA ALA A 11 27.97 5.36 -54.95
C ALA A 11 27.76 5.85 -53.54
N SER A 12 26.64 6.57 -53.29
CA SER A 12 26.19 6.93 -51.92
C SER A 12 25.61 5.70 -51.24
N LEU A 13 26.30 5.13 -50.27
CA LEU A 13 25.72 4.18 -49.35
C LEU A 13 24.78 4.96 -48.40
N ALA A 14 23.47 4.84 -48.59
CA ALA A 14 22.51 5.23 -47.58
C ALA A 14 22.54 4.20 -46.46
N ALA A 15 23.15 4.53 -45.34
CA ALA A 15 23.01 3.76 -44.10
C ALA A 15 21.63 4.02 -43.56
N THR A 16 20.71 3.06 -43.74
CA THR A 16 19.44 3.04 -42.99
C THR A 16 19.76 2.71 -41.54
N ALA A 17 19.81 3.72 -40.70
CA ALA A 17 19.78 3.52 -39.26
C ALA A 17 18.45 2.81 -38.94
N CYS A 18 18.53 1.56 -38.53
CA CYS A 18 17.40 0.87 -37.92
C CYS A 18 17.19 1.54 -36.55
N GLU A 19 16.24 2.45 -36.45
CA GLU A 19 15.76 2.92 -35.14
C GLU A 19 15.21 1.68 -34.42
N GLN A 20 15.93 1.20 -33.41
CA GLN A 20 15.37 0.19 -32.53
C GLN A 20 14.15 0.81 -31.85
N ALA A 21 12.97 0.23 -32.06
CA ALA A 21 11.77 0.64 -31.37
C ALA A 21 12.02 0.53 -29.86
N THR A 22 11.78 1.59 -29.14
CA THR A 22 11.82 1.59 -27.69
C THR A 22 10.73 0.64 -27.19
N VAL A 23 11.12 -0.36 -26.39
CA VAL A 23 10.21 -1.32 -25.77
C VAL A 23 10.17 -1.01 -24.27
N PHE A 24 8.96 -1.03 -23.72
CA PHE A 24 8.73 -0.88 -22.29
C PHE A 24 8.29 -2.21 -21.71
N GLU A 25 8.79 -2.52 -20.50
CA GLU A 25 8.51 -3.76 -19.79
C GLU A 25 8.16 -3.45 -18.33
N PHE A 26 7.37 -4.33 -17.69
CA PHE A 26 7.11 -4.26 -16.26
C PHE A 26 8.38 -4.60 -15.46
N GLU A 27 8.56 -3.90 -14.35
CA GLU A 27 9.44 -4.35 -13.27
C GLU A 27 8.77 -5.54 -12.58
N VAL A 28 9.30 -6.74 -12.83
CA VAL A 28 8.74 -7.96 -12.27
C VAL A 28 9.11 -8.06 -10.79
N PRO A 29 8.14 -8.02 -9.86
CA PRO A 29 8.40 -8.25 -8.44
C PRO A 29 9.02 -9.62 -8.23
N GLN A 30 9.98 -9.73 -7.33
CA GLN A 30 10.50 -11.03 -6.95
C GLN A 30 9.49 -11.70 -6.02
N ASN A 31 8.89 -12.80 -6.47
CA ASN A 31 8.05 -13.63 -5.60
C ASN A 31 8.94 -14.29 -4.54
N VAL A 32 8.58 -14.09 -3.29
CA VAL A 32 9.33 -14.60 -2.15
C VAL A 32 8.60 -15.69 -1.37
N GLY A 33 7.30 -15.90 -1.62
CA GLY A 33 6.51 -16.90 -0.91
C GLY A 33 5.34 -17.40 -1.71
N ASP A 34 4.87 -18.60 -1.34
CA ASP A 34 3.68 -19.24 -1.92
C ASP A 34 2.42 -18.98 -1.08
N ARG A 35 2.52 -18.11 -0.05
CA ARG A 35 1.44 -17.87 0.90
C ARG A 35 1.14 -16.38 1.05
N TRP A 36 -0.15 -16.12 1.21
CA TRP A 36 -0.69 -14.82 1.56
C TRP A 36 -1.07 -14.82 3.03
N PHE A 37 -0.61 -13.83 3.78
CA PHE A 37 -0.91 -13.66 5.21
C PHE A 37 -1.76 -12.41 5.39
N LYS A 38 -2.95 -12.61 5.94
CA LYS A 38 -3.89 -11.52 6.25
C LYS A 38 -3.52 -10.85 7.56
N GLY A 39 -3.36 -9.53 7.56
CA GLY A 39 -3.03 -8.79 8.77
C GLY A 39 -3.61 -7.40 8.84
N ASN A 40 -3.65 -6.86 10.05
CA ASN A 40 -4.00 -5.47 10.30
C ASN A 40 -2.82 -4.75 10.94
N THR A 41 -2.52 -3.55 10.43
CA THR A 41 -1.37 -2.73 10.86
C THR A 41 -1.77 -1.49 11.64
N HIS A 42 -3.08 -1.35 12.02
CA HIS A 42 -3.59 -0.20 12.73
C HIS A 42 -4.82 -0.59 13.58
N ALA A 43 -4.62 -0.72 14.88
CA ALA A 43 -5.67 -1.03 15.85
C ALA A 43 -5.32 -0.52 17.24
N HIS A 44 -6.33 -0.07 17.98
CA HIS A 44 -6.22 0.54 19.31
C HIS A 44 -6.82 -0.32 20.42
N THR A 45 -6.31 -0.12 21.62
CA THR A 45 -6.73 -0.83 22.82
C THR A 45 -7.03 0.16 23.96
N THR A 46 -7.37 -0.36 25.15
CA THR A 46 -7.52 0.46 26.36
C THR A 46 -6.22 1.09 26.86
N GLU A 47 -5.08 0.77 26.23
CA GLU A 47 -3.80 1.43 26.55
C GLU A 47 -3.75 2.86 25.95
N SER A 48 -4.58 3.15 24.94
CA SER A 48 -4.84 4.51 24.46
C SER A 48 -6.33 4.86 24.54
N ASP A 49 -7.07 4.75 23.46
CA ASP A 49 -8.45 5.23 23.35
C ASP A 49 -9.43 4.19 22.75
N GLY A 50 -9.00 2.94 22.63
CA GLY A 50 -9.88 1.81 22.32
C GLY A 50 -10.74 1.39 23.53
N ASP A 51 -11.79 0.58 23.27
CA ASP A 51 -12.74 0.11 24.29
C ASP A 51 -12.42 -1.27 24.86
N SER A 52 -11.36 -1.92 24.43
CA SER A 52 -11.04 -3.31 24.76
C SER A 52 -9.56 -3.49 25.06
N SER A 53 -9.25 -4.44 25.97
CA SER A 53 -7.87 -4.71 26.35
C SER A 53 -7.04 -5.25 25.18
N PRO A 54 -5.70 -5.12 25.21
CA PRO A 54 -4.81 -5.69 24.20
C PRO A 54 -5.07 -7.18 23.95
N GLU A 55 -5.31 -7.96 25.00
CA GLU A 55 -5.62 -9.40 24.90
C GLU A 55 -6.95 -9.64 24.16
N TYR A 56 -7.97 -8.85 24.46
CA TYR A 56 -9.27 -8.98 23.77
C TYR A 56 -9.15 -8.63 22.29
N VAL A 57 -8.49 -7.53 21.97
CA VAL A 57 -8.25 -7.08 20.59
C VAL A 57 -7.47 -8.12 19.80
N ALA A 58 -6.35 -8.60 20.32
CA ALA A 58 -5.54 -9.63 19.67
C ALA A 58 -6.30 -10.94 19.46
N THR A 59 -7.10 -11.36 20.45
CA THR A 59 -7.94 -12.55 20.35
C THR A 59 -9.01 -12.37 19.28
N TRP A 60 -9.63 -11.18 19.19
CA TRP A 60 -10.63 -10.91 18.17
C TRP A 60 -10.05 -11.10 16.76
N TYR A 61 -8.90 -10.52 16.45
CA TYR A 61 -8.25 -10.66 15.15
C TYR A 61 -7.89 -12.12 14.85
N LYS A 62 -7.30 -12.82 15.80
CA LYS A 62 -6.97 -14.23 15.66
C LYS A 62 -8.20 -15.07 15.35
N ASP A 63 -9.30 -14.88 16.09
CA ASP A 63 -10.54 -15.64 15.92
C ASP A 63 -11.28 -15.30 14.61
N HIS A 64 -10.95 -14.14 13.98
CA HIS A 64 -11.52 -13.72 12.69
C HIS A 64 -10.59 -13.98 11.50
N GLY A 65 -9.61 -14.89 11.68
CA GLY A 65 -8.78 -15.41 10.59
C GLY A 65 -7.74 -14.44 10.08
N TYR A 66 -7.25 -13.55 10.95
CA TYR A 66 -6.04 -12.80 10.67
C TYR A 66 -4.82 -13.63 11.06
N ASP A 67 -3.77 -13.56 10.26
CA ASP A 67 -2.51 -14.25 10.50
C ASP A 67 -1.54 -13.38 11.34
N PHE A 68 -1.66 -12.06 11.28
CA PHE A 68 -0.88 -11.15 12.11
C PHE A 68 -1.62 -9.87 12.48
N LEU A 69 -1.16 -9.25 13.57
CA LEU A 69 -1.67 -7.97 14.05
C LEU A 69 -0.53 -7.10 14.55
N VAL A 70 -0.61 -5.80 14.27
CA VAL A 70 0.19 -4.77 14.95
C VAL A 70 -0.75 -3.95 15.82
N LEU A 71 -0.54 -3.96 17.13
CA LEU A 71 -1.19 -3.03 18.06
C LEU A 71 -0.46 -1.69 18.00
N THR A 72 -1.21 -0.61 17.75
CA THR A 72 -0.65 0.70 17.49
C THR A 72 -1.32 1.78 18.32
N ASP A 73 -1.35 1.56 19.63
CA ASP A 73 -1.87 2.53 20.59
C ASP A 73 -1.12 3.87 20.50
N HIS A 74 -1.82 5.00 20.67
CA HIS A 74 -1.27 6.35 20.58
C HIS A 74 -0.17 6.60 21.60
N ASN A 75 1.08 6.75 21.14
CA ASN A 75 2.25 7.01 22.01
C ASN A 75 2.40 6.03 23.16
N VAL A 76 1.99 4.78 22.92
CA VAL A 76 2.10 3.68 23.89
C VAL A 76 2.61 2.44 23.16
N PHE A 77 3.65 1.84 23.70
CA PHE A 77 4.17 0.56 23.24
C PHE A 77 3.53 -0.57 24.02
N THR A 78 2.62 -1.31 23.37
CA THR A 78 2.06 -2.54 23.92
C THR A 78 3.01 -3.70 23.60
N ASP A 79 3.72 -4.21 24.63
CA ASP A 79 4.70 -5.27 24.46
C ASP A 79 4.03 -6.60 24.04
N PRO A 80 4.28 -7.11 22.81
CA PRO A 80 3.71 -8.37 22.36
C PRO A 80 4.14 -9.57 23.19
N GLU A 81 5.27 -9.52 23.91
CA GLU A 81 5.71 -10.62 24.78
C GLU A 81 4.72 -10.89 25.91
N ALA A 82 4.04 -9.84 26.41
CA ALA A 82 2.98 -9.99 27.41
C ALA A 82 1.77 -10.80 26.89
N LEU A 83 1.59 -10.87 25.59
CA LEU A 83 0.53 -11.60 24.89
C LEU A 83 1.06 -12.86 24.16
N GLY A 84 2.29 -13.29 24.46
CA GLY A 84 2.96 -14.40 23.79
C GLY A 84 2.19 -15.72 23.81
N HIS A 85 1.27 -15.91 24.75
CA HIS A 85 0.40 -17.09 24.79
C HIS A 85 -0.65 -17.13 23.66
N LEU A 86 -0.90 -16.01 22.95
CA LEU A 86 -1.77 -15.94 21.77
C LEU A 86 -1.01 -16.25 20.48
N VAL A 87 0.32 -16.12 20.50
CA VAL A 87 1.18 -16.32 19.32
C VAL A 87 1.41 -17.81 19.09
N ASP A 88 1.22 -18.26 17.84
CA ASP A 88 1.48 -19.63 17.41
C ASP A 88 1.87 -19.68 15.90
N SER A 89 1.86 -20.85 15.31
CA SER A 89 2.20 -21.02 13.88
C SER A 89 1.18 -20.41 12.90
N THR A 90 0.06 -19.91 13.40
CA THR A 90 -1.05 -19.34 12.60
C THR A 90 -1.35 -17.88 12.92
N PHE A 91 -0.78 -17.34 14.00
CA PHE A 91 -1.01 -15.96 14.43
C PHE A 91 0.22 -15.33 15.05
N LEU A 92 0.61 -14.15 14.58
CA LEU A 92 1.76 -13.39 15.03
C LEU A 92 1.32 -12.01 15.54
N LEU A 93 1.85 -11.58 16.69
CA LEU A 93 1.79 -10.19 17.13
C LEU A 93 3.12 -9.51 16.82
N ILE A 94 3.05 -8.42 16.07
CA ILE A 94 4.20 -7.61 15.68
C ILE A 94 4.19 -6.34 16.56
N PRO A 95 5.31 -5.97 17.20
CA PRO A 95 5.36 -4.76 18.00
C PRO A 95 5.14 -3.50 17.17
N GLY A 96 4.36 -2.56 17.69
CA GLY A 96 4.08 -1.31 17.01
C GLY A 96 3.57 -0.22 17.93
N GLU A 97 3.39 0.96 17.37
CA GLU A 97 2.89 2.15 18.03
C GLU A 97 2.37 3.12 17.00
N GLU A 98 1.34 3.89 17.31
CA GLU A 98 0.99 5.07 16.56
C GLU A 98 1.69 6.30 17.17
N VAL A 99 2.80 6.71 16.54
CA VAL A 99 3.55 7.91 16.92
C VAL A 99 2.69 9.13 16.60
N THR A 100 2.06 9.68 17.62
CA THR A 100 1.06 10.74 17.52
C THR A 100 1.63 12.07 17.93
N SER A 101 1.64 13.03 17.00
CA SER A 101 2.08 14.40 17.20
C SER A 101 1.13 15.41 16.55
N ARG A 102 1.46 16.69 16.62
CA ARG A 102 0.67 17.76 16.02
C ARG A 102 1.57 18.86 15.52
N PHE A 103 1.12 19.55 14.49
CA PHE A 103 1.66 20.84 14.09
C PHE A 103 0.50 21.82 13.91
N GLU A 104 0.40 22.85 14.73
CA GLU A 104 -0.77 23.73 14.82
C GLU A 104 -2.06 22.92 15.02
N ASP A 105 -3.02 23.01 14.08
CA ASP A 105 -4.29 22.28 14.12
C ASP A 105 -4.22 20.91 13.41
N ALA A 106 -3.14 20.63 12.66
CA ALA A 106 -2.97 19.36 11.94
C ALA A 106 -2.60 18.23 12.89
N SER A 107 -3.33 17.12 12.83
CA SER A 107 -2.98 15.87 13.51
C SER A 107 -1.97 15.11 12.64
N ILE A 108 -0.90 14.62 13.24
CA ILE A 108 0.15 13.86 12.55
C ILE A 108 0.27 12.53 13.23
N HIS A 109 -0.06 11.47 12.49
CA HIS A 109 -0.06 10.09 12.95
C HIS A 109 0.80 9.26 12.00
N VAL A 110 1.78 8.54 12.56
CA VAL A 110 2.67 7.65 11.81
C VAL A 110 2.83 6.37 12.60
N ASN A 111 2.38 5.25 12.08
CA ASN A 111 2.62 3.97 12.72
C ASN A 111 4.08 3.56 12.56
N GLY A 112 4.70 3.20 13.66
CA GLY A 112 5.97 2.49 13.69
C GLY A 112 5.72 1.00 13.80
N LEU A 113 6.00 0.26 12.72
CA LEU A 113 5.80 -1.19 12.70
C LEU A 113 7.12 -1.91 12.99
N ASN A 114 7.07 -3.02 13.72
CA ASN A 114 8.22 -3.84 14.10
C ASN A 114 9.31 -3.04 14.83
N ILE A 115 8.90 -2.24 15.82
CA ILE A 115 9.78 -1.39 16.64
C ILE A 115 10.19 -2.12 17.93
N PRO A 116 11.39 -1.83 18.48
CA PRO A 116 11.87 -2.51 19.68
C PRO A 116 11.32 -1.96 21.00
N GLY A 117 10.55 -0.88 20.96
CA GLY A 117 10.01 -0.18 22.14
C GLY A 117 9.41 1.16 21.78
N LEU A 118 8.95 1.91 22.78
CA LEU A 118 8.32 3.21 22.63
C LEU A 118 9.20 4.20 21.86
N ILE A 119 8.60 4.91 20.91
CA ILE A 119 9.21 6.02 20.16
C ILE A 119 8.60 7.33 20.64
N GLU A 120 9.40 8.19 21.23
CA GLU A 120 8.94 9.52 21.62
C GLU A 120 8.57 10.36 20.38
N ALA A 121 7.32 10.83 20.33
CA ALA A 121 6.84 11.65 19.25
C ALA A 121 7.62 12.98 19.16
N ARG A 122 8.03 13.35 17.95
CA ARG A 122 8.84 14.53 17.67
C ARG A 122 8.00 15.67 17.09
N GLN A 123 8.38 16.90 17.42
CA GLN A 123 7.85 18.11 16.80
C GLN A 123 8.99 18.93 16.19
N ALA A 124 8.70 19.61 15.08
CA ALA A 124 9.66 20.45 14.37
C ALA A 124 9.02 21.79 13.97
N GLU A 125 9.74 22.60 13.20
CA GLU A 125 9.36 23.98 12.86
C GLU A 125 8.29 24.09 11.75
N SER A 126 7.90 22.98 11.12
CA SER A 126 6.86 22.95 10.09
C SER A 126 6.11 21.61 10.11
N LEU A 127 4.95 21.56 9.44
CA LEU A 127 4.16 20.36 9.27
C LEU A 127 4.98 19.23 8.62
N VAL A 128 5.61 19.52 7.48
CA VAL A 128 6.47 18.56 6.77
C VAL A 128 7.64 18.09 7.64
N ALA A 129 8.33 19.01 8.30
CA ALA A 129 9.46 18.65 9.17
C ALA A 129 9.01 17.81 10.38
N THR A 130 7.79 18.04 10.90
CA THR A 130 7.24 17.24 11.99
C THR A 130 6.89 15.83 11.51
N ILE A 131 6.24 15.67 10.34
CA ILE A 131 5.98 14.34 9.75
C ILE A 131 7.31 13.61 9.53
N GLN A 132 8.28 14.27 8.86
CA GLN A 132 9.58 13.68 8.55
C GLN A 132 10.33 13.25 9.83
N SER A 133 10.32 14.08 10.88
CA SER A 133 11.03 13.74 12.11
C SER A 133 10.46 12.50 12.82
N ASN A 134 9.17 12.21 12.68
CA ASN A 134 8.56 10.99 13.21
C ASN A 134 8.85 9.77 12.31
N VAL A 135 8.85 9.93 10.99
CA VAL A 135 9.33 8.90 10.05
C VAL A 135 10.78 8.53 10.36
N ASP A 136 11.66 9.54 10.54
CA ASP A 136 13.08 9.32 10.85
C ASP A 136 13.26 8.65 12.22
N ALA A 137 12.45 9.01 13.23
CA ALA A 137 12.50 8.38 14.55
C ALA A 137 12.21 6.87 14.48
N ILE A 138 11.23 6.47 13.66
CA ILE A 138 10.91 5.06 13.42
C ILE A 138 12.05 4.36 12.68
N ARG A 139 12.64 5.01 11.67
CA ARG A 139 13.78 4.44 10.91
C ARG A 139 15.05 4.33 11.74
N GLU A 140 15.31 5.24 12.67
CA GLU A 140 16.46 5.18 13.57
C GLU A 140 16.53 3.90 14.41
N VAL A 141 15.39 3.27 14.66
CA VAL A 141 15.28 1.99 15.39
C VAL A 141 15.03 0.80 14.45
N GLU A 142 15.25 0.96 13.15
CA GLU A 142 15.02 -0.04 12.11
C GLU A 142 13.55 -0.48 11.97
N GLY A 143 12.61 0.34 12.47
CA GLY A 143 11.17 0.17 12.29
C GLY A 143 10.71 0.57 10.89
N VAL A 144 9.50 0.15 10.53
CA VAL A 144 8.86 0.48 9.25
C VAL A 144 7.80 1.55 9.47
N PRO A 145 8.01 2.80 8.96
CA PRO A 145 7.02 3.85 9.06
C PRO A 145 5.85 3.60 8.11
N HIS A 146 4.66 3.90 8.58
CA HIS A 146 3.41 3.79 7.88
C HIS A 146 2.63 5.10 8.11
N ILE A 147 2.45 5.93 7.08
CA ILE A 147 1.76 7.22 7.19
C ILE A 147 0.25 7.00 7.22
N ASN A 148 -0.39 7.48 8.29
CA ASN A 148 -1.80 7.25 8.55
C ASN A 148 -2.68 8.37 7.94
N HIS A 149 -3.84 7.99 7.48
CA HIS A 149 -5.06 8.75 7.14
C HIS A 149 -4.90 10.29 6.96
N PRO A 150 -4.21 10.79 5.92
CA PRO A 150 -3.98 12.23 5.72
C PRO A 150 -5.25 13.08 5.77
N ASN A 151 -6.37 12.53 5.29
CA ASN A 151 -7.68 13.19 5.26
C ASN A 151 -8.43 13.19 6.60
N PHE A 152 -7.87 12.61 7.67
CA PHE A 152 -8.41 12.78 9.02
C PHE A 152 -8.29 14.23 9.43
N ARG A 153 -9.43 14.91 9.67
CA ARG A 153 -9.50 16.35 9.92
C ARG A 153 -8.84 17.21 8.83
N TRP A 154 -8.57 16.65 7.65
CA TRP A 154 -7.89 17.34 6.54
C TRP A 154 -6.50 17.85 6.93
N SER A 155 -5.75 17.03 7.65
CA SER A 155 -4.52 17.42 8.33
C SER A 155 -3.38 17.76 7.38
N PHE A 156 -3.21 16.95 6.31
CA PHE A 156 -2.19 17.16 5.29
C PHE A 156 -2.58 16.43 4.00
N GLY A 157 -1.85 16.67 2.93
CA GLY A 157 -2.19 16.11 1.64
C GLY A 157 -0.98 15.90 0.73
N VAL A 158 -1.23 15.99 -0.59
CA VAL A 158 -0.21 15.76 -1.61
C VAL A 158 1.01 16.65 -1.44
N ASP A 159 0.81 17.94 -1.09
CA ASP A 159 1.90 18.92 -1.01
C ASP A 159 2.90 18.61 0.11
N GLU A 160 2.45 18.07 1.22
CA GLU A 160 3.29 17.61 2.32
C GLU A 160 3.90 16.25 1.99
N LEU A 161 3.06 15.28 1.58
CA LEU A 161 3.48 13.90 1.35
C LEU A 161 4.56 13.77 0.28
N ARG A 162 4.55 14.61 -0.76
CA ARG A 162 5.59 14.58 -1.81
C ARG A 162 7.00 14.89 -1.28
N GLN A 163 7.10 15.59 -0.15
CA GLN A 163 8.34 16.03 0.46
C GLN A 163 8.89 15.06 1.52
N ILE A 164 8.07 14.10 1.97
CA ILE A 164 8.51 13.11 2.97
C ILE A 164 9.42 12.08 2.28
N GLU A 165 10.48 11.71 2.95
CA GLU A 165 11.46 10.73 2.48
C GLU A 165 11.48 9.50 3.39
N ASN A 166 11.96 8.36 2.89
CA ASN A 166 12.11 7.11 3.63
C ASN A 166 10.80 6.48 4.14
N ASP A 167 9.66 7.00 3.69
CA ASP A 167 8.35 6.38 3.83
C ASP A 167 8.04 5.55 2.58
N LYS A 168 7.37 4.42 2.76
CA LYS A 168 6.89 3.60 1.64
C LYS A 168 5.44 3.15 1.78
N LEU A 169 4.86 3.32 2.96
CA LEU A 169 3.53 2.84 3.28
C LEU A 169 2.59 4.01 3.57
N LEU A 170 1.47 4.07 2.84
CA LEU A 170 0.46 5.10 2.96
C LEU A 170 -0.92 4.47 3.10
N GLU A 171 -1.72 4.90 4.06
CA GLU A 171 -3.13 4.52 4.10
C GLU A 171 -3.89 5.12 2.92
N ILE A 172 -4.41 4.23 2.08
CA ILE A 172 -5.31 4.56 0.97
C ILE A 172 -6.76 4.25 1.31
N TRP A 173 -6.97 3.50 2.39
CA TRP A 173 -8.25 3.20 2.99
C TRP A 173 -8.10 3.04 4.50
N ASN A 174 -8.96 3.73 5.24
CA ASN A 174 -9.03 3.61 6.70
C ASN A 174 -10.49 3.37 7.12
N GLY A 175 -10.70 2.37 7.97
CA GLY A 175 -12.03 1.95 8.44
C GLY A 175 -12.70 2.92 9.42
N HIS A 176 -11.98 3.93 9.89
CA HIS A 176 -12.51 4.95 10.81
C HIS A 176 -13.49 5.88 10.08
N PRO A 177 -14.74 6.01 10.53
CA PRO A 177 -15.81 6.71 9.79
C PRO A 177 -15.59 8.23 9.64
N THR A 178 -14.65 8.83 10.37
CA THR A 178 -14.29 10.25 10.22
C THR A 178 -13.08 10.49 9.33
N VAL A 179 -12.48 9.44 8.79
CA VAL A 179 -11.49 9.56 7.72
C VAL A 179 -12.23 9.70 6.40
N HIS A 180 -11.93 10.77 5.68
CA HIS A 180 -12.58 11.07 4.40
C HIS A 180 -11.85 10.35 3.26
N ASN A 181 -11.98 9.01 3.18
CA ASN A 181 -11.32 8.18 2.17
C ASN A 181 -11.56 8.68 0.74
N GLU A 182 -12.81 9.07 0.44
CA GLU A 182 -13.22 9.53 -0.90
C GLU A 182 -12.93 11.02 -1.14
N GLY A 183 -12.28 11.71 -0.18
CA GLY A 183 -12.08 13.15 -0.29
C GLY A 183 -13.37 13.95 -0.09
N GLY A 184 -13.38 15.18 -0.59
CA GLY A 184 -14.57 16.05 -0.55
C GLY A 184 -14.22 17.52 -0.43
N GLY A 185 -15.17 18.39 -0.78
CA GLY A 185 -14.98 19.84 -0.68
C GLY A 185 -13.86 20.40 -1.58
N GLY A 186 -13.41 19.64 -2.57
CA GLY A 186 -12.29 20.01 -3.44
C GLY A 186 -10.94 19.38 -3.03
N SER A 187 -10.92 18.62 -1.93
CA SER A 187 -9.74 17.83 -1.53
C SER A 187 -9.83 16.42 -2.13
N PRO A 188 -8.71 15.87 -2.65
CA PRO A 188 -8.67 14.53 -3.23
C PRO A 188 -8.92 13.44 -2.18
N GLY A 189 -9.43 12.28 -2.62
CA GLY A 189 -9.50 11.08 -1.83
C GLY A 189 -8.13 10.45 -1.62
N LEU A 190 -8.03 9.50 -0.69
CA LEU A 190 -6.76 8.86 -0.35
C LEU A 190 -6.18 8.08 -1.54
N GLU A 191 -7.03 7.39 -2.31
CA GLU A 191 -6.61 6.69 -3.53
C GLU A 191 -6.14 7.66 -4.62
N GLU A 192 -6.80 8.83 -4.75
CA GLU A 192 -6.40 9.89 -5.68
C GLU A 192 -5.07 10.53 -5.25
N ILE A 193 -4.85 10.78 -3.95
CA ILE A 193 -3.57 11.23 -3.40
C ILE A 193 -2.46 10.25 -3.80
N TRP A 194 -2.71 8.96 -3.63
CA TRP A 194 -1.76 7.92 -3.98
C TRP A 194 -1.40 7.96 -5.47
N ASP A 195 -2.39 8.02 -6.37
CA ASP A 195 -2.17 8.11 -7.82
C ASP A 195 -1.39 9.37 -8.24
N ILE A 196 -1.64 10.51 -7.61
CA ILE A 196 -0.88 11.74 -7.86
C ILE A 196 0.59 11.54 -7.49
N LEU A 197 0.87 11.02 -6.31
CA LEU A 197 2.25 10.81 -5.82
C LEU A 197 3.00 9.77 -6.67
N LEU A 198 2.35 8.66 -7.04
CA LEU A 198 2.92 7.66 -7.95
C LEU A 198 3.25 8.26 -9.33
N THR A 199 2.38 9.13 -9.84
CA THR A 199 2.58 9.80 -11.13
C THR A 199 3.76 10.77 -11.10
N GLU A 200 4.01 11.39 -9.94
CA GLU A 200 5.17 12.24 -9.69
C GLU A 200 6.47 11.44 -9.48
N GLY A 201 6.37 10.10 -9.47
CA GLY A 201 7.51 9.20 -9.33
C GLY A 201 7.84 8.82 -7.88
N LYS A 202 6.98 9.17 -6.92
CA LYS A 202 7.16 8.74 -5.53
C LYS A 202 6.66 7.30 -5.39
N VAL A 203 7.56 6.40 -4.99
CA VAL A 203 7.22 4.98 -4.77
C VAL A 203 6.58 4.82 -3.40
N LEU A 204 5.26 4.66 -3.40
CA LEU A 204 4.43 4.40 -2.21
C LEU A 204 3.55 3.19 -2.45
N TYR A 205 3.36 2.39 -1.41
CA TYR A 205 2.48 1.23 -1.40
C TYR A 205 1.25 1.50 -0.53
N GLY A 206 0.08 1.23 -1.11
CA GLY A 206 -1.20 1.54 -0.49
C GLY A 206 -1.65 0.48 0.52
N ILE A 207 -1.96 0.90 1.74
CA ILE A 207 -2.43 0.05 2.83
C ILE A 207 -3.90 0.34 3.11
N ALA A 208 -4.69 -0.71 3.38
CA ALA A 208 -6.00 -0.61 3.99
C ALA A 208 -5.94 -1.11 5.43
N VAL A 209 -6.60 -0.40 6.34
CA VAL A 209 -6.58 -0.69 7.78
C VAL A 209 -7.96 -0.54 8.40
N ASP A 210 -8.11 -1.08 9.61
CA ASP A 210 -9.31 -0.89 10.43
C ASP A 210 -9.28 0.42 11.21
N ASP A 211 -8.13 0.79 11.77
CA ASP A 211 -8.01 1.85 12.78
C ASP A 211 -9.04 1.64 13.91
N ALA A 212 -9.16 0.37 14.35
CA ALA A 212 -10.28 -0.07 15.15
C ALA A 212 -10.13 0.32 16.62
N HIS A 213 -11.20 0.92 17.17
CA HIS A 213 -11.31 1.37 18.56
C HIS A 213 -12.46 0.68 19.32
N HIS A 214 -13.45 0.13 18.59
CA HIS A 214 -14.68 -0.37 19.18
C HIS A 214 -14.90 -1.84 18.88
N PHE A 215 -14.58 -2.69 19.85
CA PHE A 215 -14.75 -4.15 19.80
C PHE A 215 -15.96 -4.62 20.60
N GLN A 216 -16.50 -3.76 21.47
CA GLN A 216 -17.64 -4.08 22.33
C GLN A 216 -18.97 -3.64 21.72
N GLY A 217 -20.05 -4.38 22.04
CA GLY A 217 -21.39 -4.05 21.63
C GLY A 217 -21.69 -4.36 20.16
N GLU A 218 -22.73 -3.72 19.62
CA GLU A 218 -23.15 -3.92 18.24
C GLU A 218 -22.27 -3.13 17.26
N PHE A 219 -21.85 -3.78 16.18
CA PHE A 219 -21.09 -3.14 15.11
C PHE A 219 -22.04 -2.29 14.25
N ALA A 220 -21.61 -1.07 13.94
CA ALA A 220 -22.40 -0.10 13.20
C ALA A 220 -21.53 0.77 12.29
N PRO A 221 -22.07 1.33 11.19
CA PRO A 221 -21.28 2.13 10.23
C PRO A 221 -20.63 3.38 10.84
N ASP A 222 -21.20 3.95 11.88
CA ASP A 222 -20.73 5.14 12.60
C ASP A 222 -19.77 4.82 13.76
N ARG A 223 -19.44 3.53 13.97
CA ARG A 223 -18.48 3.07 14.96
C ARG A 223 -17.17 2.65 14.29
N VAL A 224 -16.08 2.75 15.02
CA VAL A 224 -14.75 2.37 14.55
C VAL A 224 -14.52 0.88 14.85
N ASN A 225 -15.26 0.02 14.16
CA ASN A 225 -15.23 -1.42 14.37
C ASN A 225 -14.17 -2.11 13.52
N PRO A 226 -13.60 -3.24 13.97
CA PRO A 226 -12.64 -4.03 13.19
C PRO A 226 -13.30 -4.76 11.99
N GLY A 227 -12.46 -5.27 11.08
CA GLY A 227 -12.88 -6.05 9.91
C GLY A 227 -13.29 -5.22 8.71
N ARG A 228 -12.85 -3.96 8.62
CA ARG A 228 -13.19 -3.03 7.54
C ARG A 228 -12.10 -2.84 6.51
N GLY A 229 -10.84 -3.06 6.90
CA GLY A 229 -9.70 -2.94 6.01
C GLY A 229 -8.53 -3.77 6.53
N TRP A 230 -7.76 -4.36 5.63
CA TRP A 230 -6.59 -5.16 5.95
C TRP A 230 -5.62 -5.25 4.79
N VAL A 231 -4.44 -5.79 5.04
CA VAL A 231 -3.50 -6.20 4.01
C VAL A 231 -3.42 -7.71 3.92
N SER A 232 -3.18 -8.23 2.72
CA SER A 232 -2.76 -9.62 2.49
C SER A 232 -1.35 -9.60 1.93
N VAL A 233 -0.40 -10.11 2.70
CA VAL A 233 1.04 -10.00 2.43
C VAL A 233 1.56 -11.32 1.88
N ASN A 234 2.19 -11.27 0.70
CA ASN A 234 2.90 -12.42 0.15
C ASN A 234 4.29 -12.51 0.80
N SER A 235 4.50 -13.55 1.60
CA SER A 235 5.73 -13.73 2.37
C SER A 235 6.17 -15.20 2.41
N PRO A 236 7.49 -15.49 2.54
CA PRO A 236 7.98 -16.85 2.70
C PRO A 236 7.50 -17.52 3.99
N SER A 237 7.29 -16.72 5.02
CA SER A 237 6.89 -17.22 6.34
C SER A 237 6.08 -16.18 7.12
N LEU A 238 5.37 -16.64 8.15
CA LEU A 238 4.74 -15.79 9.15
C LEU A 238 5.81 -15.34 10.17
N ASP A 239 6.64 -14.41 9.75
CA ASP A 239 7.75 -13.84 10.52
C ASP A 239 7.75 -12.31 10.38
N ALA A 240 8.01 -11.58 11.46
CA ALA A 240 7.88 -10.12 11.45
C ALA A 240 8.82 -9.44 10.45
N LEU A 241 10.09 -9.88 10.34
CA LEU A 241 11.05 -9.28 9.43
C LEU A 241 10.69 -9.57 7.96
N GLU A 242 10.24 -10.81 7.67
CA GLU A 242 9.82 -11.21 6.32
C GLU A 242 8.54 -10.48 5.88
N LEU A 243 7.57 -10.30 6.80
CA LEU A 243 6.36 -9.54 6.53
C LEU A 243 6.67 -8.06 6.29
N MET A 244 7.51 -7.44 7.12
CA MET A 244 7.92 -6.04 6.93
C MET A 244 8.69 -5.84 5.62
N ALA A 245 9.62 -6.72 5.29
CA ALA A 245 10.33 -6.69 4.00
C ALA A 245 9.38 -6.84 2.81
N SER A 246 8.33 -7.64 2.95
CA SER A 246 7.29 -7.80 1.93
C SER A 246 6.45 -6.54 1.78
N LEU A 247 6.01 -5.91 2.87
CA LEU A 247 5.28 -4.64 2.85
C LEU A 247 6.11 -3.53 2.18
N GLU A 248 7.36 -3.35 2.57
CA GLU A 248 8.24 -2.33 2.00
C GLU A 248 8.64 -2.55 0.54
N SER A 249 8.39 -3.75 0.03
CA SER A 249 8.65 -4.11 -1.37
C SER A 249 7.38 -4.20 -2.22
N GLY A 250 6.21 -3.82 -1.66
CA GLY A 250 4.93 -3.87 -2.37
C GLY A 250 4.43 -5.29 -2.67
N ARG A 251 4.90 -6.30 -1.94
CA ARG A 251 4.45 -7.69 -2.10
C ARG A 251 3.22 -7.97 -1.24
N PHE A 252 2.18 -7.23 -1.47
CA PHE A 252 0.89 -7.37 -0.79
C PHE A 252 -0.22 -6.73 -1.61
N TYR A 253 -1.45 -6.97 -1.24
CA TYR A 253 -2.59 -6.19 -1.67
C TYR A 253 -3.37 -5.69 -0.45
N ALA A 254 -4.04 -4.55 -0.61
CA ALA A 254 -4.95 -3.99 0.38
C ALA A 254 -6.38 -4.43 0.08
N SER A 255 -7.24 -4.58 1.10
CA SER A 255 -8.61 -5.05 0.88
C SER A 255 -9.59 -4.57 1.95
N THR A 256 -10.85 -4.41 1.52
CA THR A 256 -12.03 -4.23 2.39
C THR A 256 -12.98 -5.44 2.33
N GLY A 257 -12.58 -6.54 1.66
CA GLY A 257 -13.41 -7.74 1.59
C GLY A 257 -13.24 -8.63 0.37
N VAL A 258 -12.60 -8.13 -0.69
CA VAL A 258 -12.21 -8.95 -1.85
C VAL A 258 -10.93 -9.68 -1.55
N SER A 259 -10.89 -10.99 -1.82
CA SER A 259 -9.68 -11.81 -1.69
C SER A 259 -9.12 -12.16 -3.06
N LEU A 260 -7.82 -11.98 -3.22
CA LEU A 260 -7.08 -12.41 -4.41
C LEU A 260 -6.30 -13.67 -4.06
N SER A 261 -6.40 -14.70 -4.90
CA SER A 261 -5.67 -15.95 -4.69
C SER A 261 -4.26 -15.88 -5.25
N ASP A 262 -4.05 -15.10 -6.32
CA ASP A 262 -2.73 -14.89 -6.88
C ASP A 262 -2.64 -13.55 -7.66
N ILE A 263 -1.42 -12.99 -7.74
CA ILE A 263 -1.07 -11.83 -8.57
C ILE A 263 0.24 -12.19 -9.27
N VAL A 264 0.15 -12.44 -10.57
CA VAL A 264 1.31 -12.82 -11.39
C VAL A 264 1.69 -11.66 -12.30
N VAL A 265 2.95 -11.20 -12.20
CA VAL A 265 3.52 -10.16 -13.05
C VAL A 265 4.64 -10.78 -13.89
N THR A 266 4.53 -10.64 -15.21
CA THR A 266 5.61 -10.92 -16.17
C THR A 266 6.12 -9.61 -16.76
N SER A 267 7.13 -9.64 -17.62
CA SER A 267 7.65 -8.43 -18.28
C SER A 267 6.62 -7.68 -19.15
N ASP A 268 5.53 -8.33 -19.53
CA ASP A 268 4.53 -7.81 -20.48
C ASP A 268 3.07 -7.97 -20.05
N ARG A 269 2.81 -8.69 -18.96
CA ARG A 269 1.45 -9.00 -18.49
C ARG A 269 1.31 -8.99 -16.99
N ILE A 270 0.16 -8.53 -16.51
CA ILE A 270 -0.33 -8.72 -15.14
C ILE A 270 -1.55 -9.63 -15.21
N THR A 271 -1.60 -10.65 -14.33
CA THR A 271 -2.74 -11.54 -14.15
C THR A 271 -3.15 -11.53 -12.69
N ILE A 272 -4.43 -11.37 -12.42
CA ILE A 272 -5.01 -11.35 -11.07
C ILE A 272 -6.06 -12.44 -10.99
N ASP A 273 -5.81 -13.40 -10.12
CA ASP A 273 -6.75 -14.49 -9.81
C ASP A 273 -7.58 -14.06 -8.58
N ILE A 274 -8.89 -13.91 -8.77
CA ILE A 274 -9.82 -13.51 -7.73
C ILE A 274 -10.40 -14.75 -7.07
N SER A 275 -10.30 -14.83 -5.73
CA SER A 275 -10.94 -15.88 -4.96
C SER A 275 -12.45 -15.69 -4.97
N GLU A 276 -13.16 -16.54 -5.67
CA GLU A 276 -14.62 -16.51 -5.73
C GLU A 276 -15.21 -16.95 -4.38
N ALA A 277 -16.01 -16.10 -3.77
CA ALA A 277 -16.71 -16.39 -2.54
C ALA A 277 -18.20 -16.02 -2.69
N GLY A 278 -19.08 -16.97 -2.50
CA GLY A 278 -20.52 -16.75 -2.64
C GLY A 278 -20.94 -16.42 -4.08
N ASP A 279 -22.01 -15.62 -4.21
CA ASP A 279 -22.59 -15.25 -5.51
C ASP A 279 -22.15 -13.84 -5.98
N PHE A 280 -21.01 -13.34 -5.50
CA PHE A 280 -20.52 -12.03 -5.89
C PHE A 280 -19.99 -12.03 -7.33
N ARG A 281 -20.20 -10.92 -8.03
CA ARG A 281 -19.58 -10.62 -9.31
C ARG A 281 -18.47 -9.62 -9.08
N PHE A 282 -17.44 -9.68 -9.89
CA PHE A 282 -16.26 -8.83 -9.76
C PHE A 282 -16.08 -8.00 -11.02
N SER A 283 -15.58 -6.79 -10.84
CA SER A 283 -15.06 -5.94 -11.92
C SER A 283 -13.66 -5.50 -11.53
N THR A 284 -12.73 -5.59 -12.48
CA THR A 284 -11.34 -5.18 -12.29
C THR A 284 -11.02 -4.02 -13.21
N VAL A 285 -10.57 -2.91 -12.61
CA VAL A 285 -10.10 -1.73 -13.32
C VAL A 285 -8.58 -1.66 -13.21
N PHE A 286 -7.89 -1.61 -14.34
CA PHE A 286 -6.46 -1.37 -14.42
C PHE A 286 -6.22 0.12 -14.68
N SER A 287 -5.50 0.77 -13.76
CA SER A 287 -5.19 2.20 -13.82
C SER A 287 -3.68 2.42 -13.92
N GLY A 288 -3.30 3.46 -14.65
CA GLY A 288 -1.92 3.94 -14.79
C GLY A 288 -1.76 5.36 -14.30
N ALA A 289 -0.75 6.07 -14.83
CA ALA A 289 -0.41 7.42 -14.41
C ALA A 289 -1.64 8.35 -14.34
N SER A 290 -1.73 9.13 -13.27
CA SER A 290 -2.86 10.01 -12.91
C SER A 290 -4.20 9.30 -12.73
N GLY A 291 -4.20 8.01 -12.35
CA GLY A 291 -5.40 7.22 -12.17
C GLY A 291 -6.18 6.94 -13.47
N VAL A 292 -5.55 7.16 -14.64
CA VAL A 292 -6.21 6.95 -15.93
C VAL A 292 -6.54 5.48 -16.11
N VAL A 293 -7.81 5.18 -16.37
CA VAL A 293 -8.28 3.82 -16.66
C VAL A 293 -7.71 3.37 -17.99
N LEU A 294 -6.97 2.27 -17.98
CA LEU A 294 -6.31 1.68 -19.15
C LEU A 294 -7.04 0.45 -19.68
N ALA A 295 -7.71 -0.27 -18.80
CA ALA A 295 -8.59 -1.40 -19.13
C ALA A 295 -9.58 -1.66 -17.98
N GLU A 296 -10.69 -2.28 -18.32
CA GLU A 296 -11.69 -2.79 -17.38
C GLU A 296 -12.15 -4.16 -17.87
N THR A 297 -12.36 -5.11 -16.94
CA THR A 297 -12.83 -6.46 -17.24
C THR A 297 -13.62 -7.06 -16.09
N ASP A 298 -14.61 -7.90 -16.41
CA ASP A 298 -15.35 -8.73 -15.46
C ASP A 298 -14.87 -10.19 -15.49
N GLU A 299 -13.79 -10.49 -16.22
CA GLU A 299 -13.24 -11.82 -16.31
C GLU A 299 -12.41 -12.19 -15.06
N ASN A 300 -12.40 -13.46 -14.70
CA ASN A 300 -11.54 -14.05 -13.69
C ASN A 300 -10.81 -15.28 -14.29
N PRO A 301 -9.47 -15.27 -14.43
CA PRO A 301 -8.57 -14.21 -13.99
C PRO A 301 -8.67 -12.93 -14.81
N ALA A 302 -8.50 -11.77 -14.14
CA ALA A 302 -8.38 -10.50 -14.79
C ALA A 302 -6.96 -10.29 -15.34
N THR A 303 -6.82 -9.85 -16.59
CA THR A 303 -5.51 -9.72 -17.24
C THR A 303 -5.32 -8.36 -17.89
N PHE A 304 -4.07 -7.84 -17.85
CA PHE A 304 -3.67 -6.66 -18.58
C PHE A 304 -2.37 -6.90 -19.34
N ASP A 305 -2.39 -6.64 -20.67
CA ASP A 305 -1.21 -6.71 -21.54
C ASP A 305 -0.62 -5.31 -21.75
N LEU A 306 0.67 -5.14 -21.41
CA LEU A 306 1.38 -3.86 -21.53
C LEU A 306 1.49 -3.44 -23.01
N GLY A 307 1.74 -4.39 -23.91
CA GLY A 307 1.87 -4.12 -25.35
C GLY A 307 3.05 -3.21 -25.68
N GLY A 308 4.10 -3.18 -24.85
CA GLY A 308 5.29 -2.34 -25.05
C GLY A 308 5.04 -0.84 -24.86
N ARG A 309 3.91 -0.43 -24.25
CA ARG A 309 3.54 0.98 -24.00
C ARG A 309 4.20 1.52 -22.75
N ASP A 310 4.54 2.81 -22.75
CA ASP A 310 4.88 3.54 -21.54
C ASP A 310 3.59 4.02 -20.86
N VAL A 311 3.32 3.53 -19.68
CA VAL A 311 2.16 3.90 -18.86
C VAL A 311 2.58 4.35 -17.45
N GLY A 312 3.90 4.48 -17.21
CA GLY A 312 4.50 4.84 -15.94
C GLY A 312 4.41 3.72 -14.92
N TYR A 313 3.22 3.41 -14.46
CA TYR A 313 2.90 2.28 -13.58
C TYR A 313 1.54 1.69 -13.96
N ILE A 314 1.26 0.50 -13.43
CA ILE A 314 -0.07 -0.12 -13.45
C ILE A 314 -0.40 -0.57 -12.03
N ARG A 315 -1.61 -0.32 -11.60
CA ARG A 315 -2.26 -0.96 -10.46
C ARG A 315 -3.66 -1.41 -10.83
N ALA A 316 -4.22 -2.33 -10.08
CA ALA A 316 -5.59 -2.78 -10.28
C ALA A 316 -6.44 -2.54 -9.04
N THR A 317 -7.69 -2.18 -9.29
CA THR A 317 -8.76 -2.09 -8.29
C THR A 317 -9.81 -3.12 -8.64
N VAL A 318 -10.01 -4.12 -7.79
CA VAL A 318 -11.00 -5.18 -7.94
C VAL A 318 -12.18 -4.87 -7.03
N THR A 319 -13.36 -4.67 -7.59
CA THR A 319 -14.59 -4.37 -6.84
C THR A 319 -15.58 -5.52 -6.98
N ASP A 320 -16.18 -5.96 -5.88
CA ASP A 320 -17.27 -6.92 -5.93
C ASP A 320 -18.66 -6.25 -5.98
N SER A 321 -19.69 -7.01 -6.32
CA SER A 321 -21.06 -6.51 -6.41
C SER A 321 -21.68 -6.08 -5.08
N GLY A 322 -21.00 -6.29 -3.95
CA GLY A 322 -21.34 -5.77 -2.63
C GLY A 322 -20.65 -4.44 -2.28
N GLY A 323 -19.76 -3.95 -3.17
CA GLY A 323 -19.02 -2.71 -2.98
C GLY A 323 -17.73 -2.87 -2.17
N ARG A 324 -17.26 -4.10 -1.93
CA ARG A 324 -15.95 -4.36 -1.30
C ARG A 324 -14.86 -4.28 -2.36
N VAL A 325 -13.68 -3.90 -1.96
CA VAL A 325 -12.59 -3.58 -2.88
C VAL A 325 -11.31 -4.31 -2.47
N ALA A 326 -10.48 -4.65 -3.46
CA ALA A 326 -9.06 -4.94 -3.28
C ALA A 326 -8.22 -4.07 -4.21
N TRP A 327 -7.08 -3.57 -3.72
CA TRP A 327 -6.12 -2.76 -4.48
C TRP A 327 -4.79 -3.52 -4.56
N THR A 328 -4.32 -3.77 -5.78
CA THR A 328 -2.94 -4.27 -5.96
C THR A 328 -1.95 -3.12 -5.82
N GLN A 329 -0.71 -3.45 -5.51
CA GLN A 329 0.36 -2.46 -5.48
C GLN A 329 0.78 -2.06 -6.91
N PRO A 330 1.36 -0.85 -7.08
CA PRO A 330 1.81 -0.40 -8.39
C PRO A 330 2.95 -1.28 -8.91
N VAL A 331 2.84 -1.69 -10.17
CA VAL A 331 3.92 -2.31 -10.94
C VAL A 331 4.46 -1.25 -11.90
N PHE A 332 5.71 -0.87 -11.71
CA PHE A 332 6.33 0.18 -12.50
C PHE A 332 6.78 -0.32 -13.88
N VAL A 333 6.84 0.59 -14.83
CA VAL A 333 7.23 0.33 -16.21
C VAL A 333 8.60 0.94 -16.47
N THR A 334 9.52 0.14 -16.98
CA THR A 334 10.86 0.57 -17.34
C THR A 334 11.11 0.47 -18.84
N ARG A 335 12.03 1.30 -19.32
CA ARG A 335 12.49 1.27 -20.69
C ARG A 335 13.59 0.20 -20.82
N ARG A 336 13.43 -0.69 -21.81
CA ARG A 336 14.44 -1.69 -22.17
C ARG A 336 15.48 -1.14 -23.15
#